data_71e635db8eb58489837ed0e92ef3ef93
#
_entry.id   71e635db8eb58489837ed0e92ef3ef93
#
_cell.length_a   1.000
_cell.length_b   1.000
_cell.length_c   1.000
_cell.angle_alpha   90.00
_cell.angle_beta   90.00
_cell.angle_gamma   90.00
#
_symmetry.space_group_name_H-M   'P 1'
#
loop_
_entity.id
_entity.type
_entity.pdbx_description
1 polymer ?
#
loop_
_entity_poly.entity_id
_entity_poly.type
_entity_poly.pdbx_seq_one_letter_code
_entity_poly.pdbx_strand_id
1 'polypeptide(L)'
;MSIVTEKDDPSLLGESNIAKKRPTKSRKKDPNRPRQSKPYNQRFRHGAGWPTIIWIGLIHLGALAAPFCFTWDGLIAAVFLYYLTGCVGVTLGLHRYLTHAGFKTYKPVRYALAFIGQLSGEGSALDWVATHRKHHAHSDQEDDPHSPEDGGWWAHIIWLAPHHTPAEKDELHMRWGPDLRKDRGMWFLHQTFILWHLVLGVALMGLGYYLGGWYTACSLVVWGMFLRLTVLLHVTWFVNSATHMWGYRNYETTDKSTNLWWVGLLAFGEGWHNNHHAYPRMAVHGHKWWEFDLTWNVLRVMRMCGLAWDIVDYKQKTKDGTVKV
;
A
#
# COMPACT_ATOMS: atom_id res chain seq x y z
N MET A 1 13.51 11.97 -76.29
CA MET A 1 13.57 12.94 -75.22
C MET A 1 13.74 12.12 -73.91
N SER A 2 15.00 11.92 -73.46
CA SER A 2 15.38 10.99 -72.43
C SER A 2 15.25 11.70 -71.09
N ILE A 3 14.57 11.06 -70.15
CA ILE A 3 14.54 11.50 -68.74
C ILE A 3 15.59 10.68 -67.99
N VAL A 4 16.60 11.38 -67.42
CA VAL A 4 17.67 10.82 -66.62
C VAL A 4 17.10 10.65 -65.20
N THR A 5 17.18 9.45 -64.64
CA THR A 5 16.90 9.14 -63.27
C THR A 5 18.16 9.29 -62.45
N GLU A 6 18.14 10.17 -61.48
CA GLU A 6 19.19 10.39 -60.49
C GLU A 6 19.16 9.26 -59.43
N LYS A 7 20.31 8.60 -59.25
CA LYS A 7 20.48 7.55 -58.26
C LYS A 7 20.78 8.19 -56.90
N ASP A 8 19.97 7.87 -55.89
CA ASP A 8 20.21 8.21 -54.50
C ASP A 8 21.44 7.48 -53.96
N ASP A 9 22.36 8.24 -53.35
CA ASP A 9 23.58 7.77 -52.73
C ASP A 9 23.27 7.29 -51.28
N PRO A 10 23.59 6.02 -50.87
CA PRO A 10 23.27 5.49 -49.56
C PRO A 10 24.21 5.92 -48.45
N SER A 11 25.14 6.86 -48.67
CA SER A 11 26.24 7.15 -47.70
C SER A 11 25.94 8.22 -46.63
N LEU A 12 24.71 8.77 -46.55
CA LEU A 12 24.36 9.87 -45.59
C LEU A 12 23.43 9.48 -44.45
N LEU A 13 23.27 8.20 -44.12
CA LEU A 13 22.57 7.79 -42.89
C LEU A 13 23.61 7.61 -41.77
N GLY A 14 23.79 8.67 -41.01
CA GLY A 14 24.62 8.67 -39.80
C GLY A 14 24.12 7.63 -38.81
N GLU A 15 24.97 6.63 -38.54
CA GLU A 15 24.77 5.66 -37.46
C GLU A 15 24.71 6.39 -36.11
N SER A 16 23.52 6.54 -35.56
CA SER A 16 23.36 6.90 -34.14
C SER A 16 23.78 5.72 -33.27
N ASN A 17 24.99 5.78 -32.74
CA ASN A 17 25.52 4.87 -31.72
C ASN A 17 24.70 4.93 -30.44
N ILE A 18 23.52 4.34 -30.43
CA ILE A 18 22.82 3.98 -29.19
C ILE A 18 23.50 2.73 -28.65
N ALA A 19 24.55 2.93 -27.86
CA ALA A 19 25.19 1.86 -27.10
C ALA A 19 24.11 1.17 -26.25
N LYS A 20 23.67 -0.02 -26.67
CA LYS A 20 22.85 -0.95 -25.88
C LYS A 20 23.62 -1.26 -24.59
N LYS A 21 23.33 -0.54 -23.49
CA LYS A 21 23.80 -0.90 -22.16
C LYS A 21 23.34 -2.33 -21.89
N ARG A 22 24.25 -3.30 -21.94
CA ARG A 22 24.00 -4.66 -21.47
C ARG A 22 23.46 -4.56 -20.04
N PRO A 23 22.41 -5.32 -19.68
CA PRO A 23 21.95 -5.35 -18.30
C PRO A 23 23.12 -5.83 -17.45
N THR A 24 23.53 -4.98 -16.51
CA THR A 24 24.54 -5.34 -15.51
C THR A 24 23.99 -6.55 -14.75
N LYS A 25 24.68 -7.70 -14.84
CA LYS A 25 24.37 -8.88 -14.03
C LYS A 25 24.23 -8.42 -12.58
N SER A 26 23.07 -8.62 -11.97
CA SER A 26 22.86 -8.33 -10.56
C SER A 26 23.95 -9.07 -9.78
N ARG A 27 24.84 -8.35 -9.15
CA ARG A 27 25.83 -8.92 -8.23
C ARG A 27 25.01 -9.65 -7.17
N LYS A 28 25.15 -10.98 -7.07
CA LYS A 28 24.62 -11.75 -5.95
C LYS A 28 25.12 -11.07 -4.68
N LYS A 29 24.21 -10.53 -3.88
CA LYS A 29 24.57 -9.89 -2.60
C LYS A 29 25.18 -10.97 -1.71
N ASP A 30 26.32 -10.66 -1.10
CA ASP A 30 26.93 -11.51 -0.07
C ASP A 30 25.97 -11.54 1.13
N PRO A 31 25.42 -12.70 1.53
CA PRO A 31 24.50 -12.79 2.66
C PRO A 31 25.14 -12.41 4.00
N ASN A 32 26.49 -12.41 4.07
CA ASN A 32 27.25 -12.05 5.28
C ASN A 32 27.69 -10.58 5.30
N ARG A 33 27.41 -9.80 4.25
CA ARG A 33 27.75 -8.38 4.26
C ARG A 33 26.86 -7.65 5.26
N PRO A 34 27.42 -6.98 6.29
CA PRO A 34 26.62 -6.21 7.22
C PRO A 34 25.83 -5.13 6.46
N ARG A 35 24.53 -5.03 6.76
CA ARG A 35 23.68 -4.00 6.22
C ARG A 35 24.23 -2.62 6.55
N GLN A 36 24.37 -1.77 5.56
CA GLN A 36 24.68 -0.36 5.75
C GLN A 36 23.39 0.44 5.59
N SER A 37 22.90 1.02 6.70
CA SER A 37 21.78 1.96 6.61
C SER A 37 22.21 3.19 5.82
N LYS A 38 21.36 3.66 4.90
CA LYS A 38 21.64 4.90 4.16
C LYS A 38 21.66 6.07 5.14
N PRO A 39 22.71 6.90 5.15
CA PRO A 39 22.73 8.10 6.00
C PRO A 39 21.54 9.04 5.69
N TYR A 40 21.09 9.81 6.67
CA TYR A 40 19.94 10.73 6.52
C TYR A 40 20.10 11.70 5.35
N ASN A 41 21.29 12.23 5.09
CA ASN A 41 21.56 13.11 3.94
C ASN A 41 21.32 12.45 2.58
N GLN A 42 21.56 11.12 2.48
CA GLN A 42 21.24 10.39 1.25
C GLN A 42 19.75 10.12 1.08
N ARG A 43 19.01 9.98 2.18
CA ARG A 43 17.55 9.79 2.16
C ARG A 43 16.81 11.08 1.82
N PHE A 44 17.30 12.20 2.32
CA PHE A 44 16.76 13.55 2.05
C PHE A 44 17.52 14.26 0.95
N ARG A 45 18.16 13.56 0.00
CA ARG A 45 18.97 14.14 -1.08
C ARG A 45 18.22 15.17 -1.94
N HIS A 46 16.90 15.05 -2.03
CA HIS A 46 16.02 15.99 -2.72
C HIS A 46 15.20 16.85 -1.75
N GLY A 47 15.58 16.89 -0.48
CA GLY A 47 14.90 17.64 0.57
C GLY A 47 13.64 16.93 1.10
N ALA A 48 12.77 17.71 1.74
CA ALA A 48 11.53 17.24 2.34
C ALA A 48 10.37 17.23 1.33
N GLY A 49 9.54 16.22 1.39
CA GLY A 49 8.32 16.06 0.60
C GLY A 49 7.16 16.84 1.21
N TRP A 50 7.19 18.16 1.14
CA TRP A 50 6.22 19.06 1.78
C TRP A 50 4.75 18.68 1.52
N PRO A 51 4.30 18.30 0.32
CA PRO A 51 2.91 17.90 0.12
C PRO A 51 2.48 16.74 1.03
N THR A 52 3.31 15.72 1.19
CA THR A 52 3.03 14.58 2.08
C THR A 52 3.07 14.99 3.55
N ILE A 53 4.07 15.79 3.95
CA ILE A 53 4.20 16.28 5.33
C ILE A 53 2.99 17.15 5.71
N ILE A 54 2.58 18.06 4.82
CA ILE A 54 1.40 18.91 5.04
C ILE A 54 0.13 18.07 5.11
N TRP A 55 -0.05 17.11 4.20
CA TRP A 55 -1.18 16.18 4.21
C TRP A 55 -1.31 15.44 5.54
N ILE A 56 -0.24 14.79 5.98
CA ILE A 56 -0.19 14.07 7.26
C ILE A 56 -0.41 15.05 8.42
N GLY A 57 0.26 16.19 8.42
CA GLY A 57 0.14 17.22 9.46
C GLY A 57 -1.29 17.76 9.61
N LEU A 58 -1.97 18.06 8.50
CA LEU A 58 -3.36 18.54 8.52
C LEU A 58 -4.33 17.48 9.04
N ILE A 59 -4.11 16.20 8.69
CA ILE A 59 -4.93 15.10 9.22
C ILE A 59 -4.79 15.03 10.74
N HIS A 60 -3.57 15.06 11.27
CA HIS A 60 -3.32 14.98 12.72
C HIS A 60 -3.84 16.23 13.45
N LEU A 61 -3.62 17.41 12.89
CA LEU A 61 -4.13 18.65 13.46
C LEU A 61 -5.67 18.66 13.54
N GLY A 62 -6.32 18.22 12.45
CA GLY A 62 -7.79 18.09 12.42
C GLY A 62 -8.33 17.07 13.44
N ALA A 63 -7.58 15.98 13.70
CA ALA A 63 -7.97 14.98 14.68
C ALA A 63 -7.98 15.52 16.12
N LEU A 64 -7.17 16.55 16.44
CA LEU A 64 -7.18 17.20 17.76
C LEU A 64 -8.53 17.88 18.07
N ALA A 65 -9.35 18.17 17.08
CA ALA A 65 -10.68 18.74 17.28
C ALA A 65 -11.71 17.68 17.73
N ALA A 66 -11.42 16.39 17.64
CA ALA A 66 -12.39 15.32 17.93
C ALA A 66 -13.04 15.38 19.32
N PRO A 67 -12.32 15.68 20.42
CA PRO A 67 -12.96 15.79 21.74
C PRO A 67 -13.97 16.94 21.83
N PHE A 68 -13.86 17.96 20.97
CA PHE A 68 -14.69 19.17 21.03
C PHE A 68 -15.94 19.10 20.16
N CYS A 69 -16.05 18.09 19.31
CA CYS A 69 -17.20 17.90 18.41
C CYS A 69 -17.68 16.45 18.35
N PHE A 70 -17.86 15.83 19.51
CA PHE A 70 -18.35 14.46 19.61
C PHE A 70 -19.84 14.38 19.31
N THR A 71 -20.22 13.45 18.43
CA THR A 71 -21.58 12.91 18.30
C THR A 71 -21.51 11.41 18.07
N TRP A 72 -22.57 10.69 18.39
CA TRP A 72 -22.65 9.25 18.09
C TRP A 72 -22.60 8.98 16.58
N ASP A 73 -23.21 9.86 15.77
CA ASP A 73 -23.15 9.77 14.31
C ASP A 73 -21.71 9.91 13.80
N GLY A 74 -20.93 10.83 14.38
CA GLY A 74 -19.49 10.98 14.08
C GLY A 74 -18.69 9.73 14.43
N LEU A 75 -18.92 9.15 15.61
CA LEU A 75 -18.26 7.90 16.00
C LEU A 75 -18.65 6.74 15.08
N ILE A 76 -19.94 6.58 14.76
CA ILE A 76 -20.42 5.54 13.85
C ILE A 76 -19.76 5.71 12.47
N ALA A 77 -19.73 6.93 11.93
CA ALA A 77 -19.05 7.21 10.67
C ALA A 77 -17.56 6.87 10.71
N ALA A 78 -16.87 7.22 11.81
CA ALA A 78 -15.46 6.90 11.98
C ALA A 78 -15.21 5.39 12.01
N VAL A 79 -15.96 4.63 12.81
CA VAL A 79 -15.82 3.17 12.93
C VAL A 79 -16.15 2.48 11.61
N PHE A 80 -17.26 2.88 10.97
CA PHE A 80 -17.65 2.33 9.66
C PHE A 80 -16.58 2.58 8.59
N LEU A 81 -16.10 3.82 8.46
CA LEU A 81 -15.08 4.17 7.48
C LEU A 81 -13.72 3.56 7.82
N TYR A 82 -13.38 3.42 9.09
CA TYR A 82 -12.17 2.71 9.52
C TYR A 82 -12.20 1.25 9.05
N TYR A 83 -13.31 0.54 9.30
CA TYR A 83 -13.51 -0.81 8.81
C TYR A 83 -13.52 -0.87 7.27
N LEU A 84 -14.30 -0.02 6.61
CA LEU A 84 -14.43 -0.03 5.16
C LEU A 84 -13.10 0.23 4.47
N THR A 85 -12.39 1.30 4.84
CA THR A 85 -11.16 1.69 4.16
C THR A 85 -9.95 0.89 4.63
N GLY A 86 -9.88 0.48 5.90
CA GLY A 86 -8.82 -0.37 6.44
C GLY A 86 -8.99 -1.83 6.05
N CYS A 87 -10.09 -2.47 6.49
CA CYS A 87 -10.29 -3.91 6.26
C CYS A 87 -10.56 -4.23 4.79
N VAL A 88 -11.60 -3.60 4.19
CA VAL A 88 -12.00 -3.94 2.81
C VAL A 88 -11.08 -3.24 1.80
N GLY A 89 -10.67 -2.00 2.07
CA GLY A 89 -9.81 -1.23 1.17
C GLY A 89 -8.37 -1.68 1.22
N VAL A 90 -7.65 -1.36 2.31
CA VAL A 90 -6.20 -1.61 2.42
C VAL A 90 -5.91 -3.11 2.48
N THR A 91 -6.41 -3.81 3.50
CA THR A 91 -5.96 -5.17 3.75
C THR A 91 -6.47 -6.17 2.71
N LEU A 92 -7.74 -6.14 2.37
CA LEU A 92 -8.30 -7.04 1.36
C LEU A 92 -7.94 -6.58 -0.06
N GLY A 93 -8.16 -5.29 -0.37
CA GLY A 93 -8.03 -4.73 -1.72
C GLY A 93 -6.60 -4.47 -2.14
N LEU A 94 -5.91 -3.54 -1.46
CA LEU A 94 -4.55 -3.15 -1.87
C LEU A 94 -3.54 -4.25 -1.56
N HIS A 95 -3.62 -4.85 -0.38
CA HIS A 95 -2.64 -5.82 0.10
C HIS A 95 -2.87 -7.22 -0.49
N ARG A 96 -3.91 -7.94 -0.04
CA ARG A 96 -4.08 -9.37 -0.41
C ARG A 96 -4.45 -9.57 -1.87
N TYR A 97 -5.19 -8.62 -2.47
CA TYR A 97 -5.60 -8.74 -3.87
C TYR A 97 -4.63 -8.09 -4.86
N LEU A 98 -4.46 -6.75 -4.81
CA LEU A 98 -3.67 -6.03 -5.83
C LEU A 98 -2.17 -6.27 -5.70
N THR A 99 -1.64 -6.42 -4.48
CA THR A 99 -0.21 -6.69 -4.28
C THR A 99 0.13 -8.16 -4.49
N HIS A 100 -0.55 -9.05 -3.79
CA HIS A 100 -0.16 -10.45 -3.67
C HIS A 100 -0.95 -11.43 -4.54
N ALA A 101 -2.01 -10.96 -5.20
CA ALA A 101 -2.88 -11.80 -6.03
C ALA A 101 -3.38 -13.07 -5.29
N GLY A 102 -3.72 -12.93 -4.00
CA GLY A 102 -4.16 -14.00 -3.12
C GLY A 102 -5.51 -14.62 -3.49
N PHE A 103 -6.27 -13.95 -4.35
CA PHE A 103 -7.54 -14.44 -4.91
C PHE A 103 -7.85 -13.74 -6.24
N LYS A 104 -8.89 -14.21 -6.93
CA LYS A 104 -9.43 -13.56 -8.13
C LYS A 104 -10.80 -12.96 -7.85
N THR A 105 -11.15 -11.90 -8.60
CA THR A 105 -12.44 -11.23 -8.52
C THR A 105 -12.81 -10.57 -9.85
N TYR A 106 -14.04 -10.07 -9.97
CA TYR A 106 -14.51 -9.34 -11.15
C TYR A 106 -13.86 -7.97 -11.28
N LYS A 107 -13.73 -7.50 -12.53
CA LYS A 107 -13.13 -6.19 -12.83
C LYS A 107 -13.80 -5.01 -12.11
N PRO A 108 -15.14 -4.92 -12.00
CA PRO A 108 -15.79 -3.86 -11.20
C PRO A 108 -15.41 -3.91 -9.72
N VAL A 109 -15.36 -5.11 -9.12
CA VAL A 109 -14.96 -5.31 -7.73
C VAL A 109 -13.49 -4.90 -7.52
N ARG A 110 -12.61 -5.21 -8.48
CA ARG A 110 -11.20 -4.76 -8.46
C ARG A 110 -11.10 -3.24 -8.34
N TYR A 111 -11.85 -2.50 -9.15
CA TYR A 111 -11.83 -1.03 -9.08
C TYR A 111 -12.48 -0.49 -7.81
N ALA A 112 -13.56 -1.12 -7.34
CA ALA A 112 -14.20 -0.75 -6.07
C ALA A 112 -13.22 -0.93 -4.89
N LEU A 113 -12.52 -2.06 -4.81
CA LEU A 113 -11.51 -2.32 -3.80
C LEU A 113 -10.36 -1.31 -3.85
N ALA A 114 -9.84 -0.99 -5.05
CA ALA A 114 -8.80 0.02 -5.22
C ALA A 114 -9.29 1.42 -4.80
N PHE A 115 -10.51 1.79 -5.18
CA PHE A 115 -11.15 3.06 -4.81
C PHE A 115 -11.34 3.18 -3.30
N ILE A 116 -11.88 2.14 -2.65
CA ILE A 116 -12.07 2.11 -1.19
C ILE A 116 -10.71 2.17 -0.49
N GLY A 117 -9.71 1.42 -1.00
CA GLY A 117 -8.36 1.38 -0.42
C GLY A 117 -7.67 2.74 -0.43
N GLN A 118 -7.75 3.50 -1.51
CA GLN A 118 -7.13 4.82 -1.54
C GLN A 118 -7.78 5.84 -0.60
N LEU A 119 -9.04 5.64 -0.18
CA LEU A 119 -9.69 6.47 0.83
C LEU A 119 -9.13 6.27 2.25
N SER A 120 -8.18 5.35 2.44
CA SER A 120 -7.37 5.22 3.66
C SER A 120 -6.41 6.40 3.90
N GLY A 121 -6.13 7.21 2.87
CA GLY A 121 -5.20 8.34 2.95
C GLY A 121 -3.72 7.96 2.84
N GLU A 122 -3.41 6.69 2.54
CA GLU A 122 -2.05 6.12 2.47
C GLU A 122 -1.40 6.26 1.08
N GLY A 123 -1.97 7.07 0.21
CA GLY A 123 -1.58 7.21 -1.19
C GLY A 123 -2.54 6.48 -2.14
N SER A 124 -2.30 6.63 -3.44
CA SER A 124 -3.09 5.91 -4.43
C SER A 124 -2.82 4.41 -4.40
N ALA A 125 -3.73 3.60 -4.95
CA ALA A 125 -3.54 2.15 -5.08
C ALA A 125 -2.23 1.79 -5.82
N LEU A 126 -1.82 2.60 -6.81
CA LEU A 126 -0.57 2.39 -7.55
C LEU A 126 0.66 2.66 -6.67
N ASP A 127 0.69 3.78 -5.92
CA ASP A 127 1.80 4.12 -5.02
C ASP A 127 1.94 3.08 -3.92
N TRP A 128 0.83 2.73 -3.29
CA TRP A 128 0.79 1.77 -2.18
C TRP A 128 1.31 0.39 -2.61
N VAL A 129 0.75 -0.17 -3.68
CA VAL A 129 1.11 -1.50 -4.19
C VAL A 129 2.56 -1.54 -4.67
N ALA A 130 3.03 -0.51 -5.39
CA ALA A 130 4.41 -0.45 -5.87
C ALA A 130 5.41 -0.37 -4.70
N THR A 131 5.12 0.43 -3.69
CA THR A 131 5.95 0.55 -2.47
C THR A 131 5.98 -0.77 -1.70
N HIS A 132 4.83 -1.42 -1.53
CA HIS A 132 4.73 -2.66 -0.76
C HIS A 132 5.39 -3.86 -1.47
N ARG A 133 5.27 -3.96 -2.80
CA ARG A 133 6.02 -4.97 -3.58
C ARG A 133 7.53 -4.75 -3.49
N LYS A 134 7.98 -3.49 -3.45
CA LYS A 134 9.39 -3.16 -3.21
C LYS A 134 9.84 -3.57 -1.81
N HIS A 135 9.00 -3.34 -0.79
CA HIS A 135 9.24 -3.80 0.58
C HIS A 135 9.45 -5.32 0.62
N HIS A 136 8.53 -6.13 0.08
CA HIS A 136 8.69 -7.58 0.05
C HIS A 136 9.95 -8.07 -0.67
N ALA A 137 10.37 -7.37 -1.73
CA ALA A 137 11.59 -7.72 -2.45
C ALA A 137 12.87 -7.40 -1.68
N HIS A 138 12.80 -6.50 -0.69
CA HIS A 138 13.95 -5.96 0.04
C HIS A 138 13.74 -5.93 1.55
N SER A 139 12.74 -6.63 2.08
CA SER A 139 12.33 -6.56 3.49
C SER A 139 13.54 -6.62 4.43
N ASP A 140 13.65 -5.62 5.31
CA ASP A 140 14.75 -5.38 6.25
C ASP A 140 16.14 -5.24 5.60
N GLN A 141 16.21 -5.02 4.27
CA GLN A 141 17.46 -4.79 3.53
C GLN A 141 17.63 -3.30 3.16
N GLU A 142 18.77 -2.96 2.57
CA GLU A 142 19.16 -1.58 2.25
C GLU A 142 18.16 -0.79 1.40
N ASP A 143 17.43 -1.47 0.50
CA ASP A 143 16.46 -0.82 -0.41
C ASP A 143 15.01 -0.91 0.10
N ASP A 144 14.79 -1.44 1.30
CA ASP A 144 13.49 -1.42 1.95
C ASP A 144 13.07 0.02 2.26
N PRO A 145 11.89 0.48 1.80
CA PRO A 145 11.46 1.87 2.02
C PRO A 145 11.26 2.21 3.51
N HIS A 146 10.86 1.25 4.34
CA HIS A 146 10.46 1.50 5.72
C HIS A 146 10.99 0.47 6.73
N SER A 147 12.22 -0.01 6.54
CA SER A 147 12.80 -0.96 7.47
C SER A 147 13.07 -0.38 8.87
N PRO A 148 12.69 -1.06 9.97
CA PRO A 148 13.06 -0.70 11.33
C PRO A 148 14.55 -0.78 11.63
N GLU A 149 15.33 -1.48 10.80
CA GLU A 149 16.79 -1.46 10.86
C GLU A 149 17.38 -0.06 10.65
N ASP A 150 16.58 0.83 10.07
CA ASP A 150 16.90 2.25 9.88
C ASP A 150 16.36 3.13 11.03
N GLY A 151 15.72 2.52 12.02
CA GLY A 151 15.12 3.12 13.18
C GLY A 151 13.60 2.90 13.23
N GLY A 152 13.04 2.67 14.42
CA GLY A 152 11.62 2.42 14.59
C GLY A 152 10.75 3.59 14.12
N TRP A 153 11.14 4.85 14.40
CA TRP A 153 10.45 6.03 13.91
C TRP A 153 10.60 6.23 12.40
N TRP A 154 11.74 5.79 11.83
CA TRP A 154 11.87 5.74 10.38
C TRP A 154 10.79 4.84 9.79
N ALA A 155 10.72 3.59 10.21
CA ALA A 155 9.76 2.62 9.69
C ALA A 155 8.31 3.03 9.96
N HIS A 156 8.05 3.72 11.08
CA HIS A 156 6.70 4.13 11.44
C HIS A 156 6.19 5.27 10.56
N ILE A 157 6.92 6.38 10.46
CA ILE A 157 6.41 7.60 9.80
C ILE A 157 7.45 8.37 9.00
N ILE A 158 8.73 8.42 9.43
CA ILE A 158 9.70 9.34 8.84
C ILE A 158 10.02 8.98 7.38
N TRP A 159 9.91 7.72 6.99
CA TRP A 159 10.13 7.25 5.62
C TRP A 159 9.22 7.93 4.57
N LEU A 160 8.12 8.54 4.98
CA LEU A 160 7.20 9.30 4.15
C LEU A 160 7.64 10.75 3.91
N ALA A 161 8.58 11.25 4.73
CA ALA A 161 9.01 12.64 4.71
C ALA A 161 10.00 13.02 3.60
N PRO A 162 10.87 12.13 3.05
CA PRO A 162 11.75 12.48 1.94
C PRO A 162 10.98 12.83 0.67
N HIS A 163 11.49 13.83 -0.07
CA HIS A 163 10.98 14.13 -1.39
C HIS A 163 11.48 13.11 -2.42
N HIS A 164 10.55 12.59 -3.22
CA HIS A 164 10.83 11.75 -4.38
C HIS A 164 10.53 12.53 -5.66
N THR A 165 11.50 12.57 -6.56
CA THR A 165 11.33 13.23 -7.87
C THR A 165 10.29 12.49 -8.73
N PRO A 166 9.68 13.17 -9.72
CA PRO A 166 8.77 12.50 -10.67
C PRO A 166 9.41 11.30 -11.36
N ALA A 167 10.71 11.38 -11.70
CA ALA A 167 11.46 10.27 -12.31
C ALA A 167 11.60 9.05 -11.37
N GLU A 168 11.88 9.29 -10.08
CA GLU A 168 11.96 8.20 -9.08
C GLU A 168 10.59 7.55 -8.83
N LYS A 169 9.52 8.34 -8.83
CA LYS A 169 8.15 7.81 -8.73
C LYS A 169 7.77 6.98 -9.95
N ASP A 170 8.08 7.47 -11.15
CA ASP A 170 7.82 6.71 -12.39
C ASP A 170 8.63 5.42 -12.44
N GLU A 171 9.91 5.43 -12.02
CA GLU A 171 10.74 4.23 -11.89
C GLU A 171 10.12 3.23 -10.89
N LEU A 172 9.64 3.70 -9.73
CA LEU A 172 8.93 2.87 -8.75
C LEU A 172 7.72 2.19 -9.39
N HIS A 173 6.87 2.95 -10.07
CA HIS A 173 5.66 2.45 -10.72
C HIS A 173 5.98 1.48 -11.86
N MET A 174 6.95 1.80 -12.71
CA MET A 174 7.34 0.95 -13.84
C MET A 174 7.97 -0.37 -13.40
N ARG A 175 8.71 -0.36 -12.30
CA ARG A 175 9.39 -1.55 -11.80
C ARG A 175 8.51 -2.44 -10.93
N TRP A 176 7.71 -1.83 -10.03
CA TRP A 176 7.00 -2.56 -8.99
C TRP A 176 5.48 -2.60 -9.18
N GLY A 177 4.91 -1.73 -10.01
CA GLY A 177 3.48 -1.64 -10.30
C GLY A 177 3.13 -1.57 -11.79
N PRO A 178 3.86 -2.26 -12.71
CA PRO A 178 3.66 -2.10 -14.16
C PRO A 178 2.27 -2.52 -14.63
N ASP A 179 1.64 -3.47 -13.96
CA ASP A 179 0.29 -3.94 -14.21
C ASP A 179 -0.79 -2.90 -13.86
N LEU A 180 -0.60 -2.15 -12.77
CA LEU A 180 -1.48 -1.05 -12.38
C LEU A 180 -1.19 0.22 -13.17
N ARG A 181 0.09 0.49 -13.46
CA ARG A 181 0.51 1.66 -14.25
C ARG A 181 -0.06 1.65 -15.67
N LYS A 182 -0.20 0.47 -16.27
CA LYS A 182 -0.79 0.26 -17.62
C LYS A 182 -2.32 0.26 -17.61
N ASP A 183 -2.96 0.05 -16.46
CA ASP A 183 -4.40 0.02 -16.32
C ASP A 183 -4.97 1.45 -16.25
N ARG A 184 -5.76 1.83 -17.26
CA ARG A 184 -6.31 3.20 -17.39
C ARG A 184 -7.18 3.61 -16.19
N GLY A 185 -7.93 2.66 -15.62
CA GLY A 185 -8.77 2.93 -14.44
C GLY A 185 -7.94 3.14 -13.18
N MET A 186 -6.90 2.34 -12.96
CA MET A 186 -5.96 2.53 -11.84
C MET A 186 -5.18 3.83 -11.99
N TRP A 187 -4.78 4.19 -13.21
CA TRP A 187 -4.14 5.47 -13.49
C TRP A 187 -5.07 6.67 -13.22
N PHE A 188 -6.34 6.57 -13.62
CA PHE A 188 -7.34 7.58 -13.28
C PHE A 188 -7.49 7.75 -11.76
N LEU A 189 -7.63 6.66 -11.02
CA LEU A 189 -7.68 6.70 -9.55
C LEU A 189 -6.42 7.32 -8.94
N HIS A 190 -5.25 7.01 -9.49
CA HIS A 190 -3.99 7.62 -9.04
C HIS A 190 -3.98 9.14 -9.24
N GLN A 191 -4.37 9.63 -10.40
CA GLN A 191 -4.39 11.07 -10.70
C GLN A 191 -5.45 11.84 -9.90
N THR A 192 -6.52 11.18 -9.50
CA THR A 192 -7.66 11.81 -8.80
C THR A 192 -7.67 11.53 -7.29
N PHE A 193 -6.58 11.04 -6.72
CA PHE A 193 -6.49 10.65 -5.31
C PHE A 193 -7.03 11.71 -4.34
N ILE A 194 -6.55 12.94 -4.41
CA ILE A 194 -6.97 14.04 -3.52
C ILE A 194 -8.45 14.41 -3.72
N LEU A 195 -8.92 14.40 -4.98
CA LEU A 195 -10.31 14.73 -5.29
C LEU A 195 -11.30 13.86 -4.49
N TRP A 196 -11.04 12.57 -4.38
CA TRP A 196 -11.95 11.64 -3.68
C TRP A 196 -12.01 11.87 -2.17
N HIS A 197 -10.92 12.37 -1.57
CA HIS A 197 -10.94 12.80 -0.16
C HIS A 197 -11.77 14.05 0.03
N LEU A 198 -11.68 15.02 -0.89
CA LEU A 198 -12.53 16.21 -0.87
C LEU A 198 -14.01 15.84 -1.06
N VAL A 199 -14.32 14.96 -2.00
CA VAL A 199 -15.70 14.46 -2.23
C VAL A 199 -16.23 13.78 -0.98
N LEU A 200 -15.44 12.90 -0.34
CA LEU A 200 -15.84 12.25 0.91
C LEU A 200 -16.08 13.28 2.03
N GLY A 201 -15.21 14.27 2.17
CA GLY A 201 -15.39 15.34 3.16
C GLY A 201 -16.67 16.13 2.95
N VAL A 202 -16.96 16.53 1.71
CA VAL A 202 -18.22 17.22 1.35
C VAL A 202 -19.45 16.32 1.61
N ALA A 203 -19.37 15.04 1.26
CA ALA A 203 -20.45 14.09 1.51
C ALA A 203 -20.73 13.91 3.02
N LEU A 204 -19.70 13.79 3.84
CA LEU A 204 -19.83 13.71 5.30
C LEU A 204 -20.40 15.01 5.89
N MET A 205 -19.94 16.15 5.40
CA MET A 205 -20.47 17.46 5.82
C MET A 205 -21.96 17.59 5.48
N GLY A 206 -22.36 17.28 4.25
CA GLY A 206 -23.75 17.32 3.81
C GLY A 206 -24.65 16.35 4.58
N LEU A 207 -24.19 15.11 4.77
CA LEU A 207 -24.91 14.10 5.57
C LEU A 207 -25.08 14.56 7.01
N GLY A 208 -24.01 15.03 7.65
CA GLY A 208 -24.06 15.50 9.03
C GLY A 208 -24.97 16.73 9.20
N TYR A 209 -24.94 17.65 8.24
CA TYR A 209 -25.87 18.79 8.24
C TYR A 209 -27.34 18.36 8.14
N TYR A 210 -27.62 17.40 7.29
CA TYR A 210 -28.95 16.81 7.15
C TYR A 210 -29.43 16.11 8.43
N LEU A 211 -28.54 15.37 9.10
CA LEU A 211 -28.89 14.63 10.32
C LEU A 211 -29.06 15.50 11.57
N GLY A 212 -28.28 16.56 11.73
CA GLY A 212 -28.28 17.35 12.97
C GLY A 212 -27.68 18.75 12.87
N GLY A 213 -27.65 19.35 11.68
CA GLY A 213 -27.11 20.69 11.46
C GLY A 213 -25.58 20.79 11.52
N TRP A 214 -25.09 22.02 11.68
CA TRP A 214 -23.64 22.30 11.57
C TRP A 214 -22.77 21.57 12.59
N TYR A 215 -23.23 21.37 13.83
CA TYR A 215 -22.45 20.66 14.83
C TYR A 215 -22.22 19.19 14.43
N THR A 216 -23.27 18.50 13.98
CA THR A 216 -23.16 17.12 13.49
C THR A 216 -22.34 17.05 12.20
N ALA A 217 -22.46 18.05 11.31
CA ALA A 217 -21.61 18.15 10.11
C ALA A 217 -20.13 18.22 10.47
N CYS A 218 -19.75 19.10 11.39
CA CYS A 218 -18.39 19.19 11.90
C CYS A 218 -17.94 17.87 12.55
N SER A 219 -18.80 17.22 13.34
CA SER A 219 -18.52 15.95 13.96
C SER A 219 -18.21 14.87 12.92
N LEU A 220 -19.08 14.69 11.91
CA LEU A 220 -18.85 13.67 10.87
C LEU A 220 -17.55 13.89 10.11
N VAL A 221 -17.20 15.14 9.79
CA VAL A 221 -15.93 15.45 9.12
C VAL A 221 -14.74 15.18 10.05
N VAL A 222 -14.77 15.66 11.28
CA VAL A 222 -13.65 15.51 12.21
C VAL A 222 -13.43 14.05 12.57
N TRP A 223 -14.48 13.32 12.92
CA TRP A 223 -14.40 11.91 13.29
C TRP A 223 -14.21 10.99 12.08
N GLY A 224 -14.99 11.17 11.02
CA GLY A 224 -15.01 10.31 9.84
C GLY A 224 -13.82 10.53 8.89
N MET A 225 -13.23 11.76 8.88
CA MET A 225 -12.02 12.02 8.10
C MET A 225 -10.79 12.10 8.98
N PHE A 226 -10.64 13.14 9.80
CA PHE A 226 -9.37 13.43 10.46
C PHE A 226 -8.98 12.38 11.50
N LEU A 227 -9.85 12.09 12.47
CA LEU A 227 -9.54 11.12 13.51
C LEU A 227 -9.41 9.70 12.93
N ARG A 228 -10.34 9.29 12.08
CA ARG A 228 -10.32 7.98 11.45
C ARG A 228 -9.05 7.79 10.60
N LEU A 229 -8.66 8.78 9.78
CA LEU A 229 -7.43 8.71 8.99
C LEU A 229 -6.19 8.64 9.91
N THR A 230 -6.11 9.47 10.94
CA THR A 230 -5.01 9.42 11.91
C THR A 230 -4.84 8.03 12.52
N VAL A 231 -5.94 7.46 13.03
CA VAL A 231 -5.91 6.12 13.65
C VAL A 231 -5.50 5.07 12.63
N LEU A 232 -6.08 5.08 11.42
CA LEU A 232 -5.80 4.08 10.39
C LEU A 232 -4.34 4.16 9.92
N LEU A 233 -3.82 5.36 9.67
CA LEU A 233 -2.42 5.56 9.30
C LEU A 233 -1.46 4.98 10.33
N HIS A 234 -1.67 5.31 11.61
CA HIS A 234 -0.82 4.76 12.67
C HIS A 234 -0.92 3.24 12.78
N VAL A 235 -2.12 2.67 12.64
CA VAL A 235 -2.30 1.22 12.68
C VAL A 235 -1.57 0.53 11.53
N THR A 236 -1.64 1.07 10.31
CA THR A 236 -0.88 0.55 9.17
C THR A 236 0.63 0.72 9.38
N TRP A 237 1.07 1.88 9.89
CA TRP A 237 2.49 2.10 10.19
C TRP A 237 3.02 1.21 11.33
N PHE A 238 2.17 0.75 12.26
CA PHE A 238 2.56 -0.29 13.21
C PHE A 238 2.81 -1.64 12.55
N VAL A 239 2.11 -1.96 11.45
CA VAL A 239 2.46 -3.14 10.65
C VAL A 239 3.87 -3.01 10.09
N ASN A 240 4.30 -1.83 9.63
CA ASN A 240 5.64 -1.62 9.09
C ASN A 240 6.73 -1.60 10.18
N SER A 241 6.44 -1.09 11.38
CA SER A 241 7.41 -0.87 12.46
C SER A 241 7.34 -1.94 13.54
N ALA A 242 6.23 -2.01 14.28
CA ALA A 242 6.11 -2.84 15.47
C ALA A 242 6.23 -4.34 15.16
N THR A 243 5.68 -4.81 14.03
CA THR A 243 5.72 -6.22 13.63
C THR A 243 7.07 -6.67 13.05
N HIS A 244 8.03 -5.78 12.90
CA HIS A 244 9.44 -6.11 12.61
C HIS A 244 10.35 -5.90 13.82
N MET A 245 9.80 -5.42 14.96
CA MET A 245 10.56 -5.13 16.18
C MET A 245 10.17 -6.04 17.34
N TRP A 246 8.87 -6.37 17.46
CA TRP A 246 8.30 -7.08 18.61
C TRP A 246 7.30 -8.14 18.16
N GLY A 247 7.23 -9.23 18.92
CA GLY A 247 6.27 -10.29 18.67
C GLY A 247 6.91 -11.69 18.68
N TYR A 248 6.17 -12.67 18.19
CA TYR A 248 6.65 -14.05 18.04
C TYR A 248 6.68 -14.45 16.57
N ARG A 249 7.38 -15.53 16.28
CA ARG A 249 7.51 -16.07 14.92
C ARG A 249 6.94 -17.49 14.86
N ASN A 250 6.19 -17.77 13.82
CA ASN A 250 5.75 -19.11 13.49
C ASN A 250 6.67 -19.76 12.45
N TYR A 251 7.37 -18.94 11.65
CA TYR A 251 8.20 -19.37 10.52
C TYR A 251 9.54 -18.66 10.51
N GLU A 252 10.56 -19.38 10.06
CA GLU A 252 11.84 -18.76 9.74
C GLU A 252 11.73 -18.03 8.40
N THR A 253 11.98 -16.73 8.40
CA THR A 253 12.02 -15.87 7.21
C THR A 253 13.36 -15.17 7.12
N THR A 254 13.70 -14.64 5.95
CA THR A 254 14.96 -13.91 5.72
C THR A 254 14.96 -12.50 6.29
N ASP A 255 13.81 -12.04 6.73
CA ASP A 255 13.58 -10.75 7.38
C ASP A 255 13.29 -10.92 8.89
N LYS A 256 13.00 -9.81 9.58
CA LYS A 256 12.72 -9.79 11.02
C LYS A 256 11.21 -9.73 11.35
N SER A 257 10.35 -10.02 10.39
CA SER A 257 8.90 -10.01 10.59
C SER A 257 8.48 -10.92 11.75
N THR A 258 7.53 -10.47 12.55
CA THR A 258 6.96 -11.16 13.71
C THR A 258 5.44 -11.09 13.68
N ASN A 259 4.79 -11.94 14.46
CA ASN A 259 3.35 -11.89 14.71
C ASN A 259 3.10 -11.10 15.98
N LEU A 260 2.29 -10.04 15.91
CA LEU A 260 1.98 -9.16 17.02
C LEU A 260 0.47 -9.02 17.18
N TRP A 261 -0.08 -9.63 18.22
CA TRP A 261 -1.51 -9.86 18.37
C TRP A 261 -2.37 -8.58 18.38
N TRP A 262 -1.93 -7.52 19.08
CA TRP A 262 -2.71 -6.28 19.15
C TRP A 262 -2.73 -5.54 17.80
N VAL A 263 -1.63 -5.58 17.03
CA VAL A 263 -1.62 -5.09 15.64
C VAL A 263 -2.52 -5.98 14.77
N GLY A 264 -2.51 -7.31 14.99
CA GLY A 264 -3.39 -8.25 14.30
C GLY A 264 -4.88 -7.90 14.48
N LEU A 265 -5.28 -7.50 15.68
CA LEU A 265 -6.66 -7.09 15.95
C LEU A 265 -6.97 -5.72 15.30
N LEU A 266 -6.12 -4.72 15.53
CA LEU A 266 -6.34 -3.36 15.02
C LEU A 266 -6.25 -3.29 13.49
N ALA A 267 -5.29 -3.99 12.88
CA ALA A 267 -5.06 -4.03 11.44
C ALA A 267 -5.77 -5.21 10.74
N PHE A 268 -6.87 -5.71 11.31
CA PHE A 268 -7.78 -6.68 10.68
C PHE A 268 -7.11 -7.99 10.22
N GLY A 269 -6.00 -8.39 10.85
CA GLY A 269 -5.23 -9.60 10.54
C GLY A 269 -3.81 -9.35 10.05
N GLU A 270 -3.44 -8.11 9.67
CA GLU A 270 -2.12 -7.83 9.10
C GLU A 270 -0.98 -7.89 10.13
N GLY A 271 -1.29 -7.88 11.44
CA GLY A 271 -0.30 -8.10 12.50
C GLY A 271 0.20 -9.54 12.62
N TRP A 272 -0.38 -10.51 11.89
CA TRP A 272 0.17 -11.85 11.70
C TRP A 272 1.26 -11.83 10.62
N HIS A 273 2.20 -10.94 10.78
CA HIS A 273 3.07 -10.46 9.73
C HIS A 273 4.20 -11.44 9.38
N ASN A 274 4.69 -12.22 10.33
CA ASN A 274 5.62 -13.32 10.05
C ASN A 274 4.97 -14.43 9.22
N ASN A 275 3.69 -14.73 9.49
CA ASN A 275 2.94 -15.70 8.67
C ASN A 275 2.83 -15.19 7.24
N HIS A 276 2.51 -13.90 7.07
CA HIS A 276 2.39 -13.26 5.78
C HIS A 276 3.75 -13.23 5.04
N HIS A 277 4.85 -12.83 5.69
CA HIS A 277 6.16 -12.82 5.06
C HIS A 277 6.68 -14.21 4.69
N ALA A 278 6.30 -15.25 5.45
CA ALA A 278 6.59 -16.63 5.08
C ALA A 278 5.80 -17.09 3.85
N TYR A 279 4.55 -16.60 3.69
CA TYR A 279 3.63 -17.01 2.63
C TYR A 279 2.89 -15.81 2.02
N PRO A 280 3.57 -14.92 1.28
CA PRO A 280 3.01 -13.62 0.86
C PRO A 280 1.74 -13.71 0.02
N ARG A 281 1.57 -14.78 -0.77
CA ARG A 281 0.38 -14.98 -1.60
C ARG A 281 -0.82 -15.57 -0.86
N MET A 282 -0.63 -16.06 0.37
CA MET A 282 -1.76 -16.61 1.11
C MET A 282 -2.74 -15.52 1.49
N ALA A 283 -4.02 -15.74 1.18
CA ALA A 283 -5.09 -14.81 1.50
C ALA A 283 -5.53 -14.87 2.97
N VAL A 284 -5.06 -15.86 3.72
CA VAL A 284 -5.26 -16.00 5.17
C VAL A 284 -3.94 -15.74 5.87
N HIS A 285 -3.93 -14.82 6.82
CA HIS A 285 -2.73 -14.48 7.59
C HIS A 285 -2.73 -15.11 8.98
N GLY A 286 -3.88 -15.34 9.58
CA GLY A 286 -4.00 -16.08 10.84
C GLY A 286 -3.81 -17.59 10.61
N HIS A 287 -2.72 -18.17 11.09
CA HIS A 287 -2.37 -19.56 10.89
C HIS A 287 -2.65 -20.47 12.10
N LYS A 288 -2.88 -19.86 13.26
CA LYS A 288 -3.30 -20.57 14.48
C LYS A 288 -4.73 -20.18 14.83
N TRP A 289 -5.43 -21.03 15.60
CA TRP A 289 -6.85 -20.84 15.90
C TRP A 289 -7.17 -19.52 16.64
N TRP A 290 -6.21 -18.95 17.38
CA TRP A 290 -6.35 -17.66 18.08
C TRP A 290 -5.89 -16.44 17.25
N GLU A 291 -5.21 -16.66 16.14
CA GLU A 291 -4.76 -15.63 15.23
C GLU A 291 -5.95 -15.14 14.40
N PHE A 292 -6.82 -14.34 15.05
CA PHE A 292 -8.05 -13.85 14.43
C PHE A 292 -7.74 -12.95 13.24
N ASP A 293 -8.31 -13.28 12.09
CA ASP A 293 -8.11 -12.60 10.81
C ASP A 293 -9.49 -12.16 10.25
N LEU A 294 -9.84 -10.90 10.53
CA LEU A 294 -11.13 -10.35 10.08
C LEU A 294 -11.20 -10.23 8.55
N THR A 295 -10.11 -9.84 7.91
CA THR A 295 -10.03 -9.73 6.44
C THR A 295 -10.26 -11.09 5.78
N TRP A 296 -9.73 -12.16 6.34
CA TRP A 296 -10.04 -13.52 5.88
C TRP A 296 -11.53 -13.84 5.98
N ASN A 297 -12.19 -13.45 7.06
CA ASN A 297 -13.63 -13.67 7.22
C ASN A 297 -14.44 -12.90 6.17
N VAL A 298 -14.05 -11.64 5.85
CA VAL A 298 -14.65 -10.87 4.75
C VAL A 298 -14.47 -11.58 3.42
N LEU A 299 -13.27 -12.08 3.13
CA LEU A 299 -13.00 -12.82 1.89
C LEU A 299 -13.83 -14.11 1.79
N ARG A 300 -14.05 -14.82 2.91
CA ARG A 300 -14.95 -15.97 2.95
C ARG A 300 -16.38 -15.61 2.57
N VAL A 301 -16.88 -14.48 3.07
CA VAL A 301 -18.21 -13.96 2.69
C VAL A 301 -18.23 -13.62 1.20
N MET A 302 -17.22 -12.94 0.68
CA MET A 302 -17.13 -12.67 -0.77
C MET A 302 -17.14 -13.97 -1.59
N ARG A 303 -16.44 -15.01 -1.14
CA ARG A 303 -16.47 -16.32 -1.80
C ARG A 303 -17.87 -16.92 -1.80
N MET A 304 -18.58 -16.89 -0.68
CA MET A 304 -19.97 -17.40 -0.58
C MET A 304 -20.93 -16.63 -1.51
N CYS A 305 -20.70 -15.33 -1.70
CA CYS A 305 -21.46 -14.50 -2.63
C CYS A 305 -21.00 -14.62 -4.11
N GLY A 306 -20.05 -15.48 -4.43
CA GLY A 306 -19.50 -15.63 -5.78
C GLY A 306 -18.64 -14.45 -6.26
N LEU A 307 -18.26 -13.53 -5.36
CA LEU A 307 -17.45 -12.34 -5.69
C LEU A 307 -15.94 -12.60 -5.65
N ALA A 308 -15.49 -13.74 -5.11
CA ALA A 308 -14.08 -14.13 -5.06
C ALA A 308 -13.92 -15.63 -5.33
N TRP A 309 -12.86 -15.98 -6.09
CA TRP A 309 -12.52 -17.36 -6.43
C TRP A 309 -10.99 -17.54 -6.56
N ASP A 310 -10.50 -18.75 -6.82
CA ASP A 310 -9.09 -19.10 -6.89
C ASP A 310 -8.30 -18.55 -5.69
N ILE A 311 -8.86 -18.73 -4.49
CA ILE A 311 -8.29 -18.21 -3.25
C ILE A 311 -7.10 -19.08 -2.86
N VAL A 312 -5.95 -18.44 -2.65
CA VAL A 312 -4.73 -19.09 -2.14
C VAL A 312 -4.87 -19.24 -0.62
N ASP A 313 -4.96 -20.48 -0.15
CA ASP A 313 -5.02 -20.83 1.27
C ASP A 313 -4.11 -22.02 1.60
N TYR A 314 -4.02 -22.43 2.88
CA TYR A 314 -3.19 -23.55 3.33
C TYR A 314 -3.45 -24.89 2.63
N LYS A 315 -4.62 -25.09 2.05
CA LYS A 315 -5.04 -26.36 1.46
C LYS A 315 -4.62 -26.50 0.01
N GLN A 316 -4.12 -25.45 -0.62
CA GLN A 316 -3.62 -25.52 -2.00
C GLN A 316 -2.24 -26.17 -2.03
N LYS A 317 -2.22 -27.51 -2.11
CA LYS A 317 -1.03 -28.28 -2.47
C LYS A 317 -0.92 -28.33 -3.99
N THR A 318 0.29 -28.18 -4.51
CA THR A 318 0.60 -28.51 -5.91
C THR A 318 0.43 -30.00 -6.14
N LYS A 319 0.26 -30.43 -7.41
CA LYS A 319 0.13 -31.86 -7.76
C LYS A 319 1.32 -32.71 -7.32
N ASP A 320 2.46 -32.12 -7.07
CA ASP A 320 3.70 -32.76 -6.57
C ASP A 320 3.82 -32.74 -5.04
N GLY A 321 2.80 -32.25 -4.32
CA GLY A 321 2.80 -32.20 -2.85
C GLY A 321 3.56 -31.02 -2.25
N THR A 322 4.20 -30.17 -3.05
CA THR A 322 4.84 -28.93 -2.58
C THR A 322 3.79 -27.85 -2.37
N VAL A 323 3.95 -27.02 -1.34
CA VAL A 323 3.10 -25.85 -1.15
C VAL A 323 3.61 -24.76 -2.08
N LYS A 324 2.87 -24.44 -3.15
CA LYS A 324 3.12 -23.23 -3.93
C LYS A 324 2.59 -22.05 -3.15
N VAL A 325 3.52 -21.27 -2.67
CA VAL A 325 3.27 -19.97 -2.08
C VAL A 325 3.36 -18.90 -3.16
#